data_d48ce73607f0d53c225d6a6fbd3a96d6
#
_entry.id   d48ce73607f0d53c225d6a6fbd3a96d6
#
_cell.length_a   1.000
_cell.length_b   1.000
_cell.length_c   1.000
_cell.angle_alpha   90.00
_cell.angle_beta   90.00
_cell.angle_gamma   90.00
#
_symmetry.space_group_name_H-M   'P 1'
#
loop_
_entity.id
_entity.type
_entity.pdbx_description
1 polymer ?
#
loop_
_entity_poly.entity_id
_entity_poly.type
_entity_poly.pdbx_seq_one_letter_code
_entity_poly.pdbx_strand_id
1 'polypeptide(L)'
;MEKLECPEVEDVYPCGFRILGSCSVNGTLCLYIPYGRFVYLWNPDTNQLNVIPPSPVQSFPDSVDLLIIFHGFGYDCVRDDYKVIRRVCFFYNDLAEMDYFDDGPLCIEDIWEMYSLRYNSWKKVQVDFEVPLLSQEVGENFFFEGMCHWLGYGDGPDAHLVSFDLSNEVFITTFAPLDIPTEIYDNFDMNLVKRHLLLLNGSIALMSNYACTNTFYISILVELGKKETWNKLFVFGPIPDIAFSIGARNLGNILFQTYDSDLTWFDLTTHKIQKLGVQIDGGLCQLVVYKKNLLT
;
A
#
# COMPACT_ATOMS: atom_id res chain seq x y z
N MET A 1 10.51 -17.52 8.42
CA MET A 1 9.91 -16.86 7.24
C MET A 1 9.63 -17.98 6.26
N GLU A 2 8.40 -18.12 5.82
CA GLU A 2 8.00 -19.18 4.89
C GLU A 2 7.67 -18.56 3.54
N LYS A 3 7.99 -19.25 2.44
CA LYS A 3 7.57 -18.84 1.11
C LYS A 3 6.12 -19.26 0.92
N LEU A 4 5.26 -18.31 0.59
CA LEU A 4 3.86 -18.59 0.28
C LEU A 4 3.76 -19.00 -1.19
N GLU A 5 3.20 -20.17 -1.46
CA GLU A 5 2.87 -20.61 -2.82
C GLU A 5 1.47 -20.12 -3.15
N CYS A 6 1.39 -19.18 -4.10
CA CYS A 6 0.11 -18.65 -4.56
C CYS A 6 -0.69 -19.75 -5.31
N PRO A 7 -2.04 -19.67 -5.29
CA PRO A 7 -2.87 -20.62 -6.02
C PRO A 7 -2.60 -20.57 -7.52
N GLU A 8 -2.65 -21.74 -8.16
CA GLU A 8 -2.61 -21.82 -9.61
C GLU A 8 -3.94 -21.29 -10.18
N VAL A 9 -3.87 -20.25 -10.99
CA VAL A 9 -5.00 -19.67 -11.69
C VAL A 9 -4.67 -19.60 -13.17
N GLU A 10 -5.57 -20.10 -14.02
CA GLU A 10 -5.46 -19.97 -15.47
C GLU A 10 -5.42 -18.48 -15.86
N ASP A 11 -4.59 -18.13 -16.86
CA ASP A 11 -4.41 -16.76 -17.39
C ASP A 11 -3.68 -15.74 -16.49
N VAL A 12 -2.84 -16.19 -15.54
CA VAL A 12 -1.95 -15.28 -14.80
C VAL A 12 -0.78 -14.88 -15.68
N TYR A 13 -0.63 -13.58 -15.91
CA TYR A 13 0.51 -13.00 -16.63
C TYR A 13 1.84 -13.29 -15.92
N PRO A 14 2.97 -13.24 -16.63
CA PRO A 14 4.30 -13.51 -16.06
C PRO A 14 4.68 -12.66 -14.84
N CYS A 15 4.00 -11.54 -14.61
CA CYS A 15 4.23 -10.66 -13.46
C CYS A 15 3.73 -11.24 -12.13
N GLY A 16 2.93 -12.31 -12.15
CA GLY A 16 2.42 -12.96 -10.94
C GLY A 16 1.39 -12.15 -10.16
N PHE A 17 0.95 -12.73 -9.04
CA PHE A 17 0.07 -12.07 -8.08
C PHE A 17 0.80 -11.09 -7.19
N ARG A 18 0.10 -10.04 -6.78
CA ARG A 18 0.45 -9.18 -5.66
C ARG A 18 -0.59 -9.32 -4.57
N ILE A 19 -0.16 -9.11 -3.33
CA ILE A 19 -1.04 -9.13 -2.16
C ILE A 19 -1.40 -7.69 -1.81
N LEU A 20 -2.68 -7.41 -1.68
CA LEU A 20 -3.18 -6.12 -1.26
C LEU A 20 -3.10 -6.03 0.26
N GLY A 21 -2.22 -5.16 0.75
CA GLY A 21 -1.93 -5.00 2.16
C GLY A 21 -0.73 -5.80 2.66
N SER A 22 -0.31 -5.48 3.88
CA SER A 22 0.86 -6.06 4.54
C SER A 22 0.53 -7.23 5.49
N CYS A 23 -0.76 -7.57 5.65
CA CYS A 23 -1.19 -8.67 6.54
C CYS A 23 -2.45 -9.36 6.02
N SER A 24 -2.65 -10.61 6.46
CA SER A 24 -3.93 -11.29 6.28
C SER A 24 -5.01 -10.71 7.18
N VAL A 25 -6.24 -10.71 6.70
CA VAL A 25 -7.43 -10.28 7.44
C VAL A 25 -8.25 -11.54 7.75
N ASN A 26 -8.32 -11.94 9.03
CA ASN A 26 -8.97 -13.17 9.47
C ASN A 26 -8.54 -14.42 8.65
N GLY A 27 -7.23 -14.56 8.40
CA GLY A 27 -6.70 -15.67 7.60
C GLY A 27 -6.90 -15.55 6.09
N THR A 28 -7.52 -14.48 5.60
CA THR A 28 -7.76 -14.24 4.17
C THR A 28 -6.77 -13.20 3.62
N LEU A 29 -6.25 -13.47 2.44
CA LEU A 29 -5.41 -12.58 1.65
C LEU A 29 -6.21 -12.09 0.44
N CYS A 30 -5.99 -10.83 0.06
CA CYS A 30 -6.52 -10.29 -1.18
C CYS A 30 -5.39 -10.27 -2.22
N LEU A 31 -5.57 -11.06 -3.28
CA LEU A 31 -4.62 -11.16 -4.38
C LEU A 31 -5.14 -10.37 -5.57
N TYR A 32 -4.25 -9.66 -6.25
CA TYR A 32 -4.57 -8.98 -7.51
C TYR A 32 -3.44 -9.11 -8.52
N ILE A 33 -3.76 -8.95 -9.78
CA ILE A 33 -2.79 -8.89 -10.87
C ILE A 33 -2.59 -7.42 -11.21
N PRO A 34 -1.35 -6.88 -11.16
CA PRO A 34 -1.07 -5.51 -11.58
C PRO A 34 -1.55 -5.27 -13.00
N TYR A 35 -2.20 -4.14 -13.23
CA TYR A 35 -2.84 -3.79 -14.51
C TYR A 35 -3.93 -4.78 -14.98
N GLY A 36 -4.24 -5.79 -14.14
CA GLY A 36 -5.31 -6.75 -14.39
C GLY A 36 -6.64 -6.31 -13.78
N ARG A 37 -7.71 -6.96 -14.25
CA ARG A 37 -9.08 -6.69 -13.78
C ARG A 37 -9.53 -7.67 -12.70
N PHE A 38 -8.70 -8.68 -12.39
CA PHE A 38 -9.06 -9.78 -11.51
C PHE A 38 -8.52 -9.58 -10.10
N VAL A 39 -9.37 -9.85 -9.14
CA VAL A 39 -9.07 -9.85 -7.71
C VAL A 39 -9.58 -11.14 -7.10
N TYR A 40 -8.83 -11.68 -6.16
CA TYR A 40 -9.13 -12.94 -5.53
C TYR A 40 -9.02 -12.81 -4.01
N LEU A 41 -9.96 -13.38 -3.28
CA LEU A 41 -9.84 -13.56 -1.84
C LEU A 41 -9.44 -15.01 -1.57
N TRP A 42 -8.27 -15.21 -1.02
CA TRP A 42 -7.66 -16.50 -0.81
C TRP A 42 -7.33 -16.75 0.65
N ASN A 43 -7.76 -17.91 1.14
CA ASN A 43 -7.37 -18.40 2.45
C ASN A 43 -6.39 -19.56 2.28
N PRO A 44 -5.09 -19.38 2.59
CA PRO A 44 -4.09 -20.42 2.44
C PRO A 44 -4.32 -21.67 3.31
N ASP A 45 -4.90 -21.52 4.50
CA ASP A 45 -5.14 -22.66 5.41
C ASP A 45 -6.22 -23.61 4.90
N THR A 46 -7.28 -23.06 4.29
CA THR A 46 -8.41 -23.84 3.75
C THR A 46 -8.30 -24.08 2.25
N ASN A 47 -7.36 -23.43 1.59
CA ASN A 47 -7.21 -23.34 0.14
C ASN A 47 -8.47 -22.84 -0.58
N GLN A 48 -9.33 -22.10 0.13
CA GLN A 48 -10.53 -21.51 -0.45
C GLN A 48 -10.14 -20.25 -1.23
N LEU A 49 -10.57 -20.22 -2.50
CA LEU A 49 -10.36 -19.10 -3.41
C LEU A 49 -11.70 -18.57 -3.89
N ASN A 50 -11.98 -17.30 -3.63
CA ASN A 50 -13.16 -16.60 -4.11
C ASN A 50 -12.73 -15.58 -5.18
N VAL A 51 -13.26 -15.71 -6.39
CA VAL A 51 -13.01 -14.75 -7.47
C VAL A 51 -13.99 -13.60 -7.34
N ILE A 52 -13.47 -12.39 -7.26
CA ILE A 52 -14.29 -11.18 -7.23
C ILE A 52 -14.78 -10.88 -8.66
N PRO A 53 -16.10 -10.75 -8.88
CA PRO A 53 -16.63 -10.47 -10.21
C PRO A 53 -16.19 -9.08 -10.71
N PRO A 54 -16.05 -8.89 -12.03
CA PRO A 54 -15.76 -7.58 -12.60
C PRO A 54 -16.88 -6.58 -12.25
N SER A 55 -16.48 -5.31 -12.07
CA SER A 55 -17.44 -4.23 -11.84
C SER A 55 -18.14 -3.86 -13.16
N PRO A 56 -19.43 -3.45 -13.11
CA PRO A 56 -20.14 -2.87 -14.26
C PRO A 56 -19.43 -1.65 -14.86
N VAL A 57 -18.67 -0.92 -14.06
CA VAL A 57 -17.85 0.23 -14.50
C VAL A 57 -16.75 -0.17 -15.49
N GLN A 58 -16.38 -1.44 -15.56
CA GLN A 58 -15.36 -1.93 -16.50
C GLN A 58 -15.90 -2.15 -17.94
N SER A 59 -17.17 -1.92 -18.16
CA SER A 59 -17.82 -2.05 -19.49
C SER A 59 -17.87 -0.68 -20.17
N PHE A 60 -16.77 -0.25 -20.78
CA PHE A 60 -16.64 1.02 -21.50
C PHE A 60 -16.41 0.81 -23.01
N PRO A 61 -16.66 1.85 -23.83
CA PRO A 61 -16.30 1.82 -25.24
C PRO A 61 -14.81 1.58 -25.47
N ASP A 62 -14.44 0.96 -26.58
CA ASP A 62 -13.05 0.66 -26.97
C ASP A 62 -12.12 1.89 -27.08
N SER A 63 -12.68 3.09 -27.02
CA SER A 63 -11.96 4.36 -27.10
C SER A 63 -11.45 4.88 -25.74
N VAL A 64 -11.70 4.18 -24.64
CA VAL A 64 -11.35 4.60 -23.29
C VAL A 64 -10.54 3.51 -22.59
N ASP A 65 -9.36 3.84 -22.14
CA ASP A 65 -8.53 2.99 -21.29
C ASP A 65 -8.83 3.18 -19.80
N LEU A 66 -8.63 2.12 -19.03
CA LEU A 66 -8.86 2.08 -17.61
C LEU A 66 -7.57 1.79 -16.85
N LEU A 67 -7.31 2.57 -15.83
CA LEU A 67 -6.33 2.24 -14.80
C LEU A 67 -7.08 1.90 -13.49
N ILE A 68 -6.91 0.69 -13.01
CA ILE A 68 -7.48 0.24 -11.75
C ILE A 68 -6.39 0.23 -10.69
N ILE A 69 -6.63 0.97 -9.61
CA ILE A 69 -5.71 1.10 -8.49
C ILE A 69 -6.40 0.56 -7.23
N PHE A 70 -5.85 -0.52 -6.67
CA PHE A 70 -6.35 -1.12 -5.43
C PHE A 70 -5.73 -0.42 -4.22
N HIS A 71 -6.57 0.08 -3.32
CA HIS A 71 -6.16 0.86 -2.16
C HIS A 71 -6.22 0.10 -0.86
N GLY A 72 -7.13 -0.86 -0.72
CA GLY A 72 -7.21 -1.60 0.52
C GLY A 72 -8.16 -2.78 0.48
N PHE A 73 -7.89 -3.71 1.40
CA PHE A 73 -8.69 -4.89 1.71
C PHE A 73 -8.83 -5.00 3.21
N GLY A 74 -10.05 -5.27 3.70
CA GLY A 74 -10.29 -5.41 5.11
C GLY A 74 -11.63 -6.08 5.43
N TYR A 75 -11.95 -6.10 6.73
CA TYR A 75 -13.14 -6.72 7.26
C TYR A 75 -13.97 -5.72 8.06
N ASP A 76 -15.22 -5.53 7.63
CA ASP A 76 -16.24 -4.76 8.33
C ASP A 76 -16.88 -5.64 9.40
N CYS A 77 -16.47 -5.47 10.66
CA CYS A 77 -16.97 -6.25 11.78
C CYS A 77 -18.42 -5.93 12.14
N VAL A 78 -18.96 -4.77 11.73
CA VAL A 78 -20.36 -4.37 11.98
C VAL A 78 -21.32 -5.14 11.08
N ARG A 79 -20.91 -5.36 9.81
CA ARG A 79 -21.73 -6.04 8.81
C ARG A 79 -21.32 -7.47 8.52
N ASP A 80 -20.26 -7.97 9.18
CA ASP A 80 -19.68 -9.29 8.93
C ASP A 80 -19.35 -9.49 7.45
N ASP A 81 -18.49 -8.60 6.91
CA ASP A 81 -18.27 -8.51 5.47
C ASP A 81 -16.81 -8.19 5.11
N TYR A 82 -16.24 -8.92 4.16
CA TYR A 82 -14.97 -8.57 3.55
C TYR A 82 -15.19 -7.55 2.44
N LYS A 83 -14.38 -6.50 2.47
CA LYS A 83 -14.49 -5.38 1.52
C LYS A 83 -13.15 -5.07 0.86
N VAL A 84 -13.22 -4.69 -0.42
CA VAL A 84 -12.08 -4.19 -1.20
C VAL A 84 -12.40 -2.79 -1.69
N ILE A 85 -11.51 -1.82 -1.45
CA ILE A 85 -11.63 -0.44 -1.96
C ILE A 85 -10.63 -0.23 -3.09
N ARG A 86 -11.09 0.39 -4.19
CA ARG A 86 -10.28 0.72 -5.36
C ARG A 86 -10.71 2.04 -5.99
N ARG A 87 -9.81 2.60 -6.78
CA ARG A 87 -10.05 3.72 -7.68
C ARG A 87 -9.96 3.23 -9.12
N VAL A 88 -10.85 3.71 -9.96
CA VAL A 88 -10.86 3.47 -11.41
C VAL A 88 -10.70 4.80 -12.10
N CYS A 89 -9.61 4.99 -12.82
CA CYS A 89 -9.31 6.19 -13.58
C CYS A 89 -9.53 5.91 -15.08
N PHE A 90 -10.12 6.86 -15.77
CA PHE A 90 -10.44 6.78 -17.21
C PHE A 90 -9.54 7.69 -18.01
N PHE A 91 -9.04 7.20 -19.15
CA PHE A 91 -8.16 7.93 -20.07
C PHE A 91 -8.66 7.76 -21.50
N TYR A 92 -8.46 8.75 -22.35
CA TYR A 92 -8.68 8.58 -23.79
C TYR A 92 -7.56 7.77 -24.44
N ASN A 93 -7.93 6.86 -25.38
CA ASN A 93 -6.99 6.02 -26.14
C ASN A 93 -6.19 6.78 -27.20
N ASP A 94 -6.41 8.07 -27.40
CA ASP A 94 -5.69 8.90 -28.38
C ASP A 94 -4.22 9.15 -27.97
N LEU A 95 -3.49 8.05 -27.70
CA LEU A 95 -2.05 8.07 -27.38
C LEU A 95 -1.17 8.40 -28.58
N ALA A 96 -1.72 8.68 -29.76
CA ALA A 96 -0.94 8.96 -30.97
C ALA A 96 -0.26 10.35 -30.96
N GLU A 97 -0.65 11.29 -30.09
CA GLU A 97 -0.14 12.67 -30.03
C GLU A 97 0.27 13.16 -28.64
N MET A 98 0.28 12.30 -27.62
CA MET A 98 0.79 12.73 -26.31
C MET A 98 2.31 12.64 -26.31
N ASP A 99 2.97 13.79 -26.50
CA ASP A 99 4.31 14.01 -25.99
C ASP A 99 4.32 13.54 -24.51
N TYR A 100 5.25 12.65 -24.18
CA TYR A 100 5.53 12.23 -22.82
C TYR A 100 6.08 13.42 -22.01
N PHE A 101 5.22 14.38 -21.70
CA PHE A 101 5.52 15.38 -20.70
C PHE A 101 5.23 14.80 -19.32
N ASP A 102 5.99 15.25 -18.37
CA ASP A 102 6.21 14.77 -16.99
C ASP A 102 4.96 14.47 -16.13
N ASP A 103 3.72 14.73 -16.60
CA ASP A 103 2.50 14.67 -15.80
C ASP A 103 1.61 13.42 -16.01
N GLY A 104 2.04 12.46 -16.85
CA GLY A 104 1.26 11.27 -17.17
C GLY A 104 -0.03 11.55 -17.96
N PRO A 105 -0.81 10.51 -18.36
CA PRO A 105 -2.04 10.71 -19.11
C PRO A 105 -3.09 11.42 -18.25
N LEU A 106 -3.72 12.45 -18.80
CA LEU A 106 -4.75 13.22 -18.12
C LEU A 106 -5.96 12.33 -17.80
N CYS A 107 -6.25 12.12 -16.52
CA CYS A 107 -7.43 11.40 -16.08
C CYS A 107 -8.67 12.23 -16.38
N ILE A 108 -9.61 11.69 -17.18
CA ILE A 108 -10.85 12.37 -17.56
C ILE A 108 -11.83 12.38 -16.40
N GLU A 109 -11.95 11.24 -15.74
CA GLU A 109 -12.85 10.99 -14.61
C GLU A 109 -12.25 9.88 -13.76
N ASP A 110 -12.45 9.96 -12.46
CA ASP A 110 -12.16 8.87 -11.57
C ASP A 110 -13.38 8.48 -10.73
N ILE A 111 -13.46 7.20 -10.42
CA ILE A 111 -14.54 6.64 -9.64
C ILE A 111 -13.95 5.80 -8.53
N TRP A 112 -14.42 6.04 -7.32
CA TRP A 112 -14.15 5.17 -6.19
C TRP A 112 -15.21 4.09 -6.10
N GLU A 113 -14.78 2.85 -5.96
CA GLU A 113 -15.66 1.69 -5.83
C GLU A 113 -15.25 0.83 -4.65
N MET A 114 -16.25 0.26 -3.99
CA MET A 114 -16.07 -0.73 -2.96
C MET A 114 -16.80 -2.02 -3.31
N TYR A 115 -16.09 -3.13 -3.24
CA TYR A 115 -16.66 -4.47 -3.32
C TYR A 115 -17.08 -4.95 -1.94
N SER A 116 -18.21 -5.64 -1.87
CA SER A 116 -18.71 -6.35 -0.71
C SER A 116 -18.82 -7.84 -1.04
N LEU A 117 -18.13 -8.69 -0.29
CA LEU A 117 -18.23 -10.14 -0.45
C LEU A 117 -19.62 -10.64 -0.09
N ARG A 118 -20.22 -10.08 0.96
CA ARG A 118 -21.56 -10.43 1.43
C ARG A 118 -22.62 -10.23 0.37
N TYR A 119 -22.55 -9.13 -0.40
CA TYR A 119 -23.49 -8.82 -1.46
C TYR A 119 -22.99 -9.25 -2.83
N ASN A 120 -21.78 -9.76 -2.92
CA ASN A 120 -21.10 -10.16 -4.17
C ASN A 120 -21.20 -9.07 -5.25
N SER A 121 -21.00 -7.83 -4.89
CA SER A 121 -21.19 -6.70 -5.80
C SER A 121 -20.30 -5.51 -5.47
N TRP A 122 -20.01 -4.74 -6.52
CA TRP A 122 -19.38 -3.45 -6.46
C TRP A 122 -20.40 -2.34 -6.29
N LYS A 123 -20.06 -1.31 -5.52
CA LYS A 123 -20.82 -0.06 -5.43
C LYS A 123 -19.89 1.13 -5.52
N LYS A 124 -20.37 2.23 -6.08
CA LYS A 124 -19.66 3.51 -6.07
C LYS A 124 -19.63 4.06 -4.65
N VAL A 125 -18.48 4.62 -4.28
CA VAL A 125 -18.28 5.35 -3.03
C VAL A 125 -18.28 6.84 -3.36
N GLN A 126 -19.10 7.61 -2.67
CA GLN A 126 -19.11 9.07 -2.84
C GLN A 126 -17.92 9.68 -2.13
N VAL A 127 -17.29 10.64 -2.78
CA VAL A 127 -16.14 11.37 -2.26
C VAL A 127 -16.46 12.84 -2.40
N ASP A 128 -16.54 13.55 -1.26
CA ASP A 128 -16.92 14.97 -1.21
C ASP A 128 -15.70 15.92 -1.30
N PHE A 129 -14.50 15.36 -1.46
CA PHE A 129 -13.24 16.10 -1.57
C PHE A 129 -12.27 15.35 -2.47
N GLU A 130 -11.26 16.05 -2.96
CA GLU A 130 -10.20 15.47 -3.75
C GLU A 130 -9.32 14.57 -2.88
N VAL A 131 -9.43 13.25 -3.10
CA VAL A 131 -8.59 12.28 -2.39
C VAL A 131 -7.20 12.34 -3.01
N PRO A 132 -6.16 12.62 -2.20
CA PRO A 132 -4.79 12.66 -2.70
C PRO A 132 -4.41 11.42 -3.50
N LEU A 133 -3.74 11.63 -4.63
CA LEU A 133 -3.32 10.57 -5.53
C LEU A 133 -2.33 9.63 -4.83
N LEU A 134 -2.29 8.39 -5.26
CA LEU A 134 -1.32 7.42 -4.74
C LEU A 134 0.10 7.74 -5.17
N SER A 135 1.05 7.41 -4.27
CA SER A 135 2.35 6.98 -4.74
C SER A 135 2.19 5.63 -5.45
N GLN A 136 2.87 5.43 -6.57
CA GLN A 136 2.81 4.18 -7.34
C GLN A 136 3.53 3.01 -6.64
N GLU A 137 4.02 3.18 -5.42
CA GLU A 137 4.78 2.14 -4.73
C GLU A 137 3.85 1.08 -4.14
N VAL A 138 4.09 -0.15 -4.57
CA VAL A 138 3.30 -1.33 -4.21
C VAL A 138 3.63 -1.76 -2.80
N GLY A 139 2.61 -1.98 -1.98
CA GLY A 139 2.75 -2.60 -0.65
C GLY A 139 2.63 -1.67 0.54
N GLU A 140 2.35 -0.38 0.33
CA GLU A 140 2.26 0.62 1.40
C GLU A 140 0.87 0.80 2.00
N ASN A 141 -0.06 -0.08 1.67
CA ASN A 141 -1.39 -0.09 2.25
C ASN A 141 -1.55 -1.21 3.27
N PHE A 142 -2.32 -0.98 4.30
CA PHE A 142 -2.67 -2.00 5.28
C PHE A 142 -4.05 -1.75 5.90
N PHE A 143 -4.59 -2.83 6.47
CA PHE A 143 -5.83 -2.81 7.24
C PHE A 143 -5.50 -2.78 8.73
N PHE A 144 -6.07 -1.80 9.43
CA PHE A 144 -5.92 -1.65 10.87
C PHE A 144 -7.16 -0.98 11.48
N GLU A 145 -7.66 -1.51 12.59
CA GLU A 145 -8.80 -0.97 13.35
C GLU A 145 -10.05 -0.66 12.50
N GLY A 146 -10.40 -1.57 11.58
CA GLY A 146 -11.59 -1.42 10.74
C GLY A 146 -11.43 -0.49 9.53
N MET A 147 -10.23 0.04 9.32
CA MET A 147 -9.92 0.98 8.24
C MET A 147 -8.81 0.47 7.34
N CYS A 148 -8.86 0.84 6.06
CA CYS A 148 -7.76 0.69 5.13
C CYS A 148 -6.96 2.00 5.09
N HIS A 149 -5.64 1.91 5.15
CA HIS A 149 -4.73 3.05 5.21
C HIS A 149 -3.72 3.02 4.08
N TRP A 150 -3.43 4.17 3.49
CA TRP A 150 -2.38 4.35 2.47
C TRP A 150 -1.85 5.79 2.46
N LEU A 151 -0.71 6.01 1.81
CA LEU A 151 -0.20 7.36 1.53
C LEU A 151 -0.79 7.87 0.22
N GLY A 152 -1.22 9.11 0.23
CA GLY A 152 -1.63 9.86 -0.96
C GLY A 152 -0.86 11.17 -1.08
N TYR A 153 -0.62 11.59 -2.31
CA TYR A 153 0.05 12.84 -2.64
C TYR A 153 -0.93 13.73 -3.40
N GLY A 154 -1.00 15.02 -3.03
CA GLY A 154 -1.72 16.04 -3.78
C GLY A 154 -0.86 16.60 -4.92
N ASP A 155 -1.30 17.72 -5.52
CA ASP A 155 -0.56 18.41 -6.59
C ASP A 155 0.78 19.02 -6.14
N GLY A 156 1.14 18.86 -4.88
CA GLY A 156 2.37 19.37 -4.27
C GLY A 156 3.16 18.28 -3.54
N PRO A 157 4.23 18.69 -2.86
CA PRO A 157 5.12 17.77 -2.13
C PRO A 157 4.48 17.19 -0.86
N ASP A 158 3.28 17.64 -0.51
CA ASP A 158 2.61 17.25 0.72
C ASP A 158 2.03 15.85 0.60
N ALA A 159 2.39 15.01 1.55
CA ALA A 159 1.82 13.68 1.68
C ALA A 159 0.70 13.66 2.71
N HIS A 160 -0.26 12.79 2.50
CA HIS A 160 -1.38 12.58 3.42
C HIS A 160 -1.53 11.09 3.70
N LEU A 161 -1.76 10.75 4.96
CA LEU A 161 -2.35 9.47 5.30
C LEU A 161 -3.82 9.53 4.94
N VAL A 162 -4.22 8.71 3.99
CA VAL A 162 -5.63 8.49 3.65
C VAL A 162 -6.09 7.24 4.36
N SER A 163 -7.23 7.34 5.02
CA SER A 163 -7.85 6.24 5.77
C SER A 163 -9.29 6.09 5.32
N PHE A 164 -9.70 4.88 5.01
CA PHE A 164 -11.08 4.58 4.61
C PHE A 164 -11.72 3.65 5.63
N ASP A 165 -12.73 4.15 6.34
CA ASP A 165 -13.53 3.39 7.29
C ASP A 165 -14.48 2.46 6.54
N LEU A 166 -14.29 1.15 6.68
CA LEU A 166 -15.07 0.15 5.96
C LEU A 166 -16.52 0.04 6.46
N SER A 167 -16.77 0.41 7.71
CA SER A 167 -18.11 0.32 8.30
C SER A 167 -18.94 1.56 8.02
N ASN A 168 -18.36 2.75 8.16
CA ASN A 168 -19.03 4.01 7.89
C ASN A 168 -18.92 4.46 6.44
N GLU A 169 -17.97 3.86 5.68
CA GLU A 169 -17.73 4.13 4.25
C GLU A 169 -17.34 5.59 3.98
N VAL A 170 -16.50 6.12 4.85
CA VAL A 170 -16.01 7.50 4.79
C VAL A 170 -14.50 7.54 4.71
N PHE A 171 -13.99 8.54 3.98
CA PHE A 171 -12.57 8.86 3.93
C PHE A 171 -12.21 9.85 5.02
N ILE A 172 -11.02 9.66 5.60
CA ILE A 172 -10.39 10.56 6.56
C ILE A 172 -8.98 10.83 6.06
N THR A 173 -8.60 12.10 5.94
CA THR A 173 -7.23 12.48 5.57
C THR A 173 -6.50 13.08 6.76
N THR A 174 -5.23 12.73 6.92
CA THR A 174 -4.35 13.26 7.95
C THR A 174 -3.04 13.69 7.29
N PHE A 175 -2.63 14.91 7.51
CA PHE A 175 -1.36 15.42 6.98
C PHE A 175 -0.19 14.56 7.47
N ALA A 176 0.69 14.14 6.57
CA ALA A 176 1.89 13.37 6.87
C ALA A 176 3.10 14.34 6.95
N PRO A 177 3.81 14.41 8.10
CA PRO A 177 4.87 15.39 8.28
C PRO A 177 6.08 15.12 7.41
N LEU A 178 6.81 16.18 7.09
CA LEU A 178 8.18 16.10 6.60
C LEU A 178 9.12 16.13 7.81
N ASP A 179 9.48 14.94 8.31
CA ASP A 179 10.33 14.83 9.51
C ASP A 179 11.83 15.01 9.24
N ILE A 180 12.20 15.09 7.97
CA ILE A 180 13.59 15.23 7.51
C ILE A 180 14.03 16.68 7.70
N PRO A 181 15.15 16.95 8.36
CA PRO A 181 15.69 18.30 8.49
C PRO A 181 16.22 18.79 7.14
N THR A 182 15.49 19.69 6.50
CA THR A 182 15.80 20.19 5.14
C THR A 182 17.03 21.09 5.11
N GLU A 183 17.33 21.76 6.25
CA GLU A 183 18.38 22.76 6.36
C GLU A 183 19.81 22.19 6.30
N ILE A 184 19.94 20.87 6.49
CA ILE A 184 21.26 20.21 6.44
C ILE A 184 21.66 19.76 5.03
N TYR A 185 20.77 19.94 4.03
CA TYR A 185 21.02 19.52 2.67
C TYR A 185 21.13 20.73 1.73
N ASP A 186 22.29 20.84 1.07
CA ASP A 186 22.42 21.77 -0.05
C ASP A 186 21.54 21.28 -1.20
N ASN A 187 20.65 22.13 -1.72
CA ASN A 187 19.73 21.82 -2.80
C ASN A 187 18.77 20.64 -2.45
N PHE A 188 18.07 20.73 -1.33
CA PHE A 188 17.06 19.74 -0.92
C PHE A 188 16.00 19.59 -2.00
N ASP A 189 15.78 18.34 -2.45
CA ASP A 189 14.77 17.98 -3.44
C ASP A 189 13.73 17.04 -2.83
N MET A 190 12.47 17.48 -2.81
CA MET A 190 11.35 16.71 -2.29
C MET A 190 11.13 15.39 -3.03
N ASN A 191 11.47 15.30 -4.31
CA ASN A 191 11.34 14.08 -5.11
C ASN A 191 12.27 12.95 -4.62
N LEU A 192 13.29 13.29 -3.84
CA LEU A 192 14.20 12.32 -3.23
C LEU A 192 13.75 11.87 -1.84
N VAL A 193 12.63 12.39 -1.35
CA VAL A 193 12.05 11.94 -0.08
C VAL A 193 11.19 10.70 -0.33
N LYS A 194 11.59 9.60 0.31
CA LYS A 194 10.80 8.37 0.34
C LYS A 194 10.04 8.28 1.66
N ARG A 195 8.79 7.86 1.58
CA ARG A 195 7.91 7.68 2.75
C ARG A 195 7.27 6.30 2.68
N HIS A 196 7.19 5.63 3.83
CA HIS A 196 6.61 4.31 3.95
C HIS A 196 5.69 4.26 5.16
N LEU A 197 4.50 3.71 5.00
CA LEU A 197 3.60 3.43 6.10
C LEU A 197 3.94 2.09 6.73
N LEU A 198 3.97 2.06 8.04
CA LEU A 198 4.26 0.87 8.84
C LEU A 198 3.23 0.72 9.94
N LEU A 199 2.97 -0.52 10.36
CA LEU A 199 2.31 -0.82 11.62
C LEU A 199 3.38 -1.17 12.65
N LEU A 200 3.65 -0.27 13.59
CA LEU A 200 4.70 -0.43 14.58
C LEU A 200 4.10 -0.50 15.98
N ASN A 201 4.23 -1.64 16.64
CA ASN A 201 3.71 -1.90 17.99
C ASN A 201 2.23 -1.52 18.18
N GLY A 202 1.39 -1.78 17.18
CA GLY A 202 -0.04 -1.47 17.24
C GLY A 202 -0.38 0.01 17.00
N SER A 203 0.54 0.78 16.44
CA SER A 203 0.31 2.17 16.04
C SER A 203 0.68 2.37 14.57
N ILE A 204 -0.02 3.26 13.90
CA ILE A 204 0.34 3.70 12.55
C ILE A 204 1.60 4.53 12.65
N ALA A 205 2.61 4.15 11.89
CA ALA A 205 3.89 4.84 11.83
C ALA A 205 4.21 5.28 10.40
N LEU A 206 4.82 6.43 10.27
CA LEU A 206 5.42 6.95 9.04
C LEU A 206 6.94 6.86 9.17
N MET A 207 7.56 6.14 8.26
CA MET A 207 9.00 6.12 8.11
C MET A 207 9.39 6.93 6.88
N SER A 208 10.26 7.92 7.05
CA SER A 208 10.73 8.79 5.99
C SER A 208 12.25 8.72 5.88
N ASN A 209 12.77 8.78 4.65
CA ASN A 209 14.21 8.96 4.43
C ASN A 209 14.46 9.83 3.21
N TYR A 210 15.61 10.50 3.22
CA TYR A 210 16.16 11.19 2.06
C TYR A 210 17.08 10.21 1.32
N ALA A 211 16.80 9.97 0.04
CA ALA A 211 17.41 8.87 -0.73
C ALA A 211 18.94 8.85 -0.71
N CYS A 212 19.57 10.03 -0.53
CA CYS A 212 21.03 10.16 -0.54
C CYS A 212 21.71 9.86 0.82
N THR A 213 20.96 9.62 1.90
CA THR A 213 21.57 9.60 3.26
C THR A 213 21.48 8.27 3.98
N ASN A 214 20.59 7.37 3.60
CA ASN A 214 20.31 6.13 4.32
C ASN A 214 20.00 6.33 5.81
N THR A 215 19.55 7.54 6.18
CA THR A 215 19.08 7.89 7.52
C THR A 215 17.57 7.92 7.52
N PHE A 216 16.95 7.27 8.48
CA PHE A 216 15.53 7.05 8.56
C PHE A 216 14.94 7.77 9.78
N TYR A 217 13.79 8.35 9.59
CA TYR A 217 13.00 9.08 10.58
C TYR A 217 11.67 8.36 10.76
N ILE A 218 11.30 8.01 11.98
CA ILE A 218 10.02 7.37 12.28
C ILE A 218 9.21 8.25 13.18
N SER A 219 7.97 8.52 12.76
CA SER A 219 6.95 9.19 13.54
C SER A 219 5.72 8.31 13.68
N ILE A 220 5.05 8.35 14.82
CA ILE A 220 3.81 7.62 15.09
C ILE A 220 2.63 8.57 15.12
N LEU A 221 1.51 8.09 14.56
CA LEU A 221 0.25 8.80 14.59
C LEU A 221 -0.37 8.73 15.99
N VAL A 222 -0.80 9.87 16.53
CA VAL A 222 -1.50 9.97 17.81
C VAL A 222 -3.00 10.02 17.61
N GLU A 223 -3.47 10.80 16.65
CA GLU A 223 -4.90 10.96 16.39
C GLU A 223 -5.18 11.15 14.91
N LEU A 224 -6.10 10.33 14.38
CA LEU A 224 -6.49 10.34 12.99
C LEU A 224 -7.35 11.58 12.66
N GLY A 225 -7.12 12.16 11.47
CA GLY A 225 -7.92 13.29 10.95
C GLY A 225 -7.57 14.64 11.57
N LYS A 226 -6.61 14.72 12.48
CA LYS A 226 -6.16 15.99 13.05
C LYS A 226 -4.82 16.42 12.47
N LYS A 227 -4.64 17.73 12.34
CA LYS A 227 -3.37 18.34 11.96
C LYS A 227 -2.39 18.25 13.13
N GLU A 228 -1.10 18.02 12.83
CA GLU A 228 0.00 17.98 13.83
C GLU A 228 -0.13 16.89 14.91
N THR A 229 -0.58 15.70 14.52
CA THR A 229 -0.80 14.58 15.44
C THR A 229 0.26 13.49 15.32
N TRP A 230 1.41 13.81 14.76
CA TRP A 230 2.52 12.86 14.65
C TRP A 230 3.60 13.16 15.67
N ASN A 231 3.98 12.13 16.42
CA ASN A 231 5.09 12.21 17.37
C ASN A 231 6.33 11.55 16.77
N LYS A 232 7.41 12.32 16.63
CA LYS A 232 8.71 11.78 16.23
C LYS A 232 9.22 10.81 17.30
N LEU A 233 9.53 9.58 16.88
CA LEU A 233 9.87 8.49 17.77
C LEU A 233 11.34 8.09 17.68
N PHE A 234 11.85 7.87 16.46
CA PHE A 234 13.20 7.40 16.21
C PHE A 234 13.86 8.14 15.06
N VAL A 235 15.19 8.28 15.19
CA VAL A 235 16.08 8.57 14.07
C VAL A 235 17.20 7.53 14.12
N PHE A 236 17.45 6.86 13.03
CA PHE A 236 18.48 5.82 12.96
C PHE A 236 19.14 5.76 11.58
N GLY A 237 20.35 5.22 11.54
CA GLY A 237 21.19 5.19 10.36
C GLY A 237 22.46 5.99 10.55
N PRO A 238 23.30 6.19 9.51
CA PRO A 238 23.08 5.65 8.17
C PRO A 238 23.21 4.13 8.15
N ILE A 239 22.31 3.45 7.44
CA ILE A 239 22.41 2.01 7.21
C ILE A 239 23.04 1.80 5.82
N PRO A 240 24.20 1.14 5.74
CA PRO A 240 24.87 0.94 4.46
C PRO A 240 24.07 -0.02 3.57
N ASP A 241 24.24 0.16 2.27
CA ASP A 241 23.80 -0.77 1.22
C ASP A 241 22.27 -1.03 1.14
N ILE A 242 21.44 -0.14 1.68
CA ILE A 242 19.97 -0.27 1.59
C ILE A 242 19.46 0.27 0.26
N ALA A 243 18.75 -0.59 -0.48
CA ALA A 243 18.04 -0.22 -1.69
C ALA A 243 16.64 0.34 -1.37
N PHE A 244 15.85 -0.41 -0.59
CA PHE A 244 14.53 0.03 -0.15
C PHE A 244 14.03 -0.74 1.09
N SER A 245 13.04 -0.16 1.75
CA SER A 245 12.29 -0.74 2.85
C SER A 245 11.20 -1.66 2.32
N ILE A 246 11.01 -2.83 2.93
CA ILE A 246 9.95 -3.78 2.55
C ILE A 246 8.78 -3.73 3.54
N GLY A 247 9.05 -3.46 4.80
CA GLY A 247 8.02 -3.43 5.85
C GLY A 247 8.56 -3.57 7.26
N ALA A 248 7.67 -3.57 8.23
CA ALA A 248 8.00 -3.74 9.64
C ALA A 248 7.33 -5.00 10.22
N ARG A 249 7.99 -5.59 11.22
CA ARG A 249 7.43 -6.64 12.06
C ARG A 249 7.07 -6.05 13.42
N ASN A 250 5.99 -6.56 14.04
CA ASN A 250 5.71 -6.29 15.46
C ASN A 250 6.98 -6.58 16.27
N LEU A 251 7.40 -5.68 17.14
CA LEU A 251 8.60 -5.71 17.99
C LEU A 251 9.75 -4.80 17.50
N GLY A 252 9.49 -3.85 16.59
CA GLY A 252 10.49 -2.85 16.24
C GLY A 252 11.59 -3.32 15.28
N ASN A 253 11.31 -4.36 14.49
CA ASN A 253 12.22 -4.79 13.44
C ASN A 253 11.72 -4.32 12.08
N ILE A 254 12.59 -3.70 11.29
CA ILE A 254 12.30 -3.26 9.92
C ILE A 254 13.05 -4.14 8.94
N LEU A 255 12.35 -4.63 7.91
CA LEU A 255 12.93 -5.42 6.83
C LEU A 255 13.35 -4.50 5.69
N PHE A 256 14.60 -4.62 5.30
CA PHE A 256 15.17 -3.93 4.16
C PHE A 256 15.65 -4.92 3.10
N GLN A 257 15.63 -4.49 1.87
CA GLN A 257 16.39 -5.11 0.78
C GLN A 257 17.65 -4.30 0.51
N THR A 258 18.78 -4.98 0.37
CA THR A 258 20.05 -4.37 -0.01
C THR A 258 20.19 -4.27 -1.53
N TYR A 259 21.16 -3.48 -2.03
CA TYR A 259 21.49 -3.41 -3.46
C TYR A 259 21.92 -4.77 -4.04
N ASP A 260 22.49 -5.65 -3.20
CA ASP A 260 22.86 -7.03 -3.58
C ASP A 260 21.66 -8.01 -3.51
N SER A 261 20.45 -7.49 -3.35
CA SER A 261 19.20 -8.27 -3.25
C SER A 261 19.09 -9.15 -2.00
N ASP A 262 19.94 -8.96 -1.01
CA ASP A 262 19.85 -9.64 0.30
C ASP A 262 18.74 -9.03 1.15
N LEU A 263 18.01 -9.87 1.89
CA LEU A 263 17.09 -9.42 2.91
C LEU A 263 17.80 -9.25 4.26
N THR A 264 17.50 -8.11 4.90
CA THR A 264 18.18 -7.72 6.15
C THR A 264 17.16 -7.13 7.14
N TRP A 265 17.17 -7.66 8.39
CA TRP A 265 16.46 -7.04 9.50
C TRP A 265 17.31 -5.96 10.18
N PHE A 266 16.69 -4.84 10.48
CA PHE A 266 17.22 -3.85 11.39
C PHE A 266 16.36 -3.81 12.65
N ASP A 267 17.00 -3.99 13.82
CA ASP A 267 16.34 -3.92 15.12
C ASP A 267 16.45 -2.51 15.68
N LEU A 268 15.31 -1.83 15.82
CA LEU A 268 15.23 -0.45 16.33
C LEU A 268 15.68 -0.30 17.79
N THR A 269 15.64 -1.38 18.58
CA THR A 269 16.01 -1.36 20.00
C THR A 269 17.51 -1.52 20.20
N THR A 270 18.08 -2.48 19.47
CA THR A 270 19.53 -2.83 19.63
C THR A 270 20.41 -2.19 18.58
N HIS A 271 19.83 -1.56 17.55
CA HIS A 271 20.50 -0.99 16.39
C HIS A 271 21.36 -2.01 15.62
N LYS A 272 20.99 -3.29 15.69
CA LYS A 272 21.72 -4.37 15.03
C LYS A 272 21.12 -4.71 13.69
N ILE A 273 21.99 -5.01 12.75
CA ILE A 273 21.65 -5.50 11.42
C ILE A 273 21.82 -7.02 11.42
N GLN A 274 20.83 -7.75 10.92
CA GLN A 274 20.86 -9.20 10.76
C GLN A 274 20.50 -9.57 9.33
N LYS A 275 21.47 -10.13 8.59
CA LYS A 275 21.23 -10.73 7.27
C LYS A 275 20.40 -12.00 7.43
N LEU A 276 19.40 -12.18 6.59
CA LEU A 276 18.54 -13.37 6.61
C LEU A 276 19.07 -14.54 5.77
N GLY A 277 20.06 -14.29 4.93
CA GLY A 277 20.58 -15.31 4.00
C GLY A 277 19.56 -15.69 2.91
N VAL A 278 18.62 -14.81 2.63
CA VAL A 278 17.62 -14.94 1.56
C VAL A 278 17.91 -13.87 0.53
N GLN A 279 18.14 -14.31 -0.71
CA GLN A 279 18.28 -13.42 -1.86
C GLN A 279 16.97 -13.40 -2.65
N ILE A 280 16.63 -12.25 -3.21
CA ILE A 280 15.46 -12.05 -4.05
C ILE A 280 15.94 -12.01 -5.50
N ASP A 281 15.60 -13.05 -6.25
CA ASP A 281 15.91 -13.10 -7.68
C ASP A 281 14.99 -12.16 -8.47
N GLY A 282 15.49 -10.98 -8.78
CA GLY A 282 15.00 -10.11 -9.86
C GLY A 282 13.54 -9.66 -9.82
N GLY A 283 12.91 -9.49 -8.64
CA GLY A 283 11.50 -9.10 -8.55
C GLY A 283 11.18 -8.21 -7.35
N LEU A 284 9.98 -7.64 -7.35
CA LEU A 284 9.42 -6.95 -6.20
C LEU A 284 9.05 -7.97 -5.12
N CYS A 285 9.63 -7.82 -3.94
CA CYS A 285 9.31 -8.61 -2.76
C CYS A 285 8.28 -7.90 -1.90
N GLN A 286 7.31 -8.63 -1.40
CA GLN A 286 6.38 -8.15 -0.37
C GLN A 286 6.57 -8.95 0.92
N LEU A 287 6.59 -8.25 2.05
CA LEU A 287 6.48 -8.87 3.36
C LEU A 287 5.01 -8.87 3.78
N VAL A 288 4.48 -10.06 4.01
CA VAL A 288 3.11 -10.22 4.48
C VAL A 288 3.09 -10.96 5.80
N VAL A 289 2.43 -10.37 6.79
CA VAL A 289 2.20 -11.02 8.08
C VAL A 289 0.95 -11.89 7.97
N TYR A 290 1.14 -13.19 7.79
CA TYR A 290 0.03 -14.12 7.76
C TYR A 290 -0.37 -14.54 9.18
N LYS A 291 -1.61 -14.26 9.56
CA LYS A 291 -2.23 -14.72 10.81
C LYS A 291 -3.34 -15.70 10.47
N LYS A 292 -3.25 -16.92 10.99
CA LYS A 292 -4.31 -17.92 10.86
C LYS A 292 -5.60 -17.43 11.50
N ASN A 293 -6.74 -17.79 10.91
CA ASN A 293 -8.01 -17.60 11.59
C ASN A 293 -8.12 -18.62 12.73
N LEU A 294 -8.11 -18.16 13.97
CA LEU A 294 -8.27 -19.03 15.15
C LEU A 294 -9.76 -19.29 15.50
N LEU A 295 -10.68 -18.82 14.66
CA LEU A 295 -12.13 -19.03 14.82
C LEU A 295 -12.55 -20.24 13.97
N THR A 296 -12.17 -21.45 14.42
CA THR A 296 -12.76 -22.73 14.01
C THR A 296 -13.25 -23.47 15.24
#